data_1656815fbaabf58b97a98769d22da290
#
_entry.id   1656815fbaabf58b97a98769d22da290
#
_cell.length_a   1.000
_cell.length_b   1.000
_cell.length_c   1.000
_cell.angle_alpha   90.00
_cell.angle_beta   90.00
_cell.angle_gamma   90.00
#
_symmetry.space_group_name_H-M   'P 1'
#
loop_
_entity.id
_entity.type
_entity.pdbx_description
1 polymer ?
#
loop_
_entity_poly.entity_id
_entity_poly.type
_entity_poly.pdbx_seq_one_letter_code
_entity_poly.pdbx_strand_id
1 'polypeptide(L)'
;MAEVRCHLSYEVDSQFGITPVQNHKLFTAQGRFRMYGNVVSKQEYAIIYSGGFVMDTVYGRCCGIDVHKKIIVASLRIGKKEETKDFGTSSSDLRELADWLKSNKCEMVAMESTGSYWKPVYNVLETLGVEVMVVNAHHIKNVPGRKTDVKDAQWIAQLLQCGLLRASYIPDRAQRELREVARYRKSLVEERARELNRLEKMLQGANIKLSSVVSDISGKSSRNILEALIGEGLTKDNIDSKLYGSLREKRDELLKACDGVLSKVQKRLIRAVLDHIDDMTKRIAEIDDIVNDQMQQYEDARKKLEEMPGIGARSSQMILAEIGLDMSRFPTAGHLAAWAGLAPGNNESAQRRKHGRTRKGNPTLKTTLIQCAKTAKAKKGSFFKAQFDRLAVRRGKNRAVVAVAHSMLIAIYHMLKFNTPFIDLGENYYCQFNPEKKINHHLKQLQKLGWHCPIPA
;
A
#
# COMPACT_ATOMS: atom_id res chain seq x y z
N MET A 1 6.64 15.80 32.39
CA MET A 1 6.77 15.75 30.93
C MET A 1 7.56 14.50 30.58
N ALA A 2 6.88 13.44 30.18
CA ALA A 2 7.53 12.20 29.81
C ALA A 2 7.94 12.30 28.33
N GLU A 3 9.26 12.38 28.08
CA GLU A 3 9.80 12.24 26.74
C GLU A 3 9.52 10.84 26.22
N VAL A 4 8.57 10.72 25.30
CA VAL A 4 8.39 9.49 24.52
C VAL A 4 9.48 9.47 23.45
N ARG A 5 10.64 8.92 23.80
CA ARG A 5 11.65 8.54 22.83
C ARG A 5 11.06 7.44 21.96
N CYS A 6 10.83 7.75 20.71
CA CYS A 6 10.47 6.77 19.69
C CYS A 6 11.69 5.83 19.48
N HIS A 7 11.81 4.80 20.30
CA HIS A 7 12.77 3.74 20.09
C HIS A 7 12.31 2.92 18.87
N LEU A 8 12.90 3.20 17.71
CA LEU A 8 12.97 2.25 16.59
C LEU A 8 14.02 1.16 16.89
N SER A 9 14.14 0.77 18.16
CA SER A 9 14.83 -0.43 18.56
C SER A 9 13.87 -1.59 18.36
N TYR A 10 14.29 -2.58 17.63
CA TYR A 10 13.78 -3.93 17.81
C TYR A 10 14.17 -4.34 19.24
N GLU A 11 13.36 -4.05 20.21
CA GLU A 11 13.39 -4.78 21.45
C GLU A 11 12.97 -6.21 21.11
N VAL A 12 13.96 -7.03 20.89
CA VAL A 12 13.83 -8.44 21.19
C VAL A 12 13.70 -8.47 22.71
N ASP A 13 12.47 -8.67 23.16
CA ASP A 13 12.19 -8.86 24.57
C ASP A 13 13.11 -9.99 25.05
N SER A 14 14.10 -9.65 25.87
CA SER A 14 15.11 -10.57 26.39
C SER A 14 14.50 -11.61 27.37
N GLN A 15 13.19 -11.54 27.61
CA GLN A 15 12.46 -12.54 28.40
C GLN A 15 11.94 -13.72 27.57
N PHE A 16 11.98 -13.66 26.25
CA PHE A 16 11.68 -14.81 25.38
C PHE A 16 12.93 -15.19 24.59
N GLY A 17 13.83 -15.89 25.26
CA GLY A 17 14.94 -16.56 24.62
C GLY A 17 14.44 -17.41 23.46
N ILE A 18 14.73 -17.01 22.22
CA ILE A 18 14.60 -17.86 21.04
C ILE A 18 15.80 -18.81 21.06
N THR A 19 15.72 -19.84 21.87
CA THR A 19 16.47 -21.07 21.65
C THR A 19 15.92 -21.74 20.38
N PRO A 20 16.75 -22.35 19.54
CA PRO A 20 16.30 -23.07 18.36
C PRO A 20 15.41 -24.24 18.84
N VAL A 21 14.15 -24.19 18.45
CA VAL A 21 13.19 -25.26 18.75
C VAL A 21 13.58 -26.46 17.91
N GLN A 22 14.32 -27.39 18.51
CA GLN A 22 14.22 -28.79 18.15
C GLN A 22 12.76 -29.19 18.38
N ASN A 23 12.23 -30.09 17.55
CA ASN A 23 10.87 -30.62 17.55
C ASN A 23 10.47 -31.23 18.94
N HIS A 24 10.39 -30.41 19.97
CA HIS A 24 9.90 -30.81 21.28
C HIS A 24 8.73 -29.91 21.69
N LYS A 25 7.61 -30.59 21.95
CA LYS A 25 6.39 -30.07 22.52
C LYS A 25 6.70 -29.19 23.74
N LEU A 26 6.53 -27.88 23.62
CA LEU A 26 6.62 -26.99 24.77
C LEU A 26 5.37 -27.14 25.62
N PHE A 27 5.51 -27.88 26.72
CA PHE A 27 4.53 -27.90 27.79
C PHE A 27 4.77 -26.70 28.72
N THR A 28 3.78 -25.82 28.90
CA THR A 28 3.80 -24.93 30.05
C THR A 28 3.38 -25.70 31.30
N ALA A 29 3.87 -25.30 32.48
CA ALA A 29 3.57 -25.93 33.76
C ALA A 29 2.07 -26.01 34.11
N GLN A 30 1.19 -25.40 33.30
CA GLN A 30 -0.26 -25.41 33.49
C GLN A 30 -1.04 -26.15 32.37
N GLY A 31 -0.36 -26.91 31.51
CA GLY A 31 -1.01 -27.75 30.49
C GLY A 31 -1.77 -27.01 29.39
N ARG A 32 -1.44 -25.76 29.11
CA ARG A 32 -2.08 -24.92 28.06
C ARG A 32 -1.13 -24.67 26.90
N PHE A 33 -1.66 -24.69 25.67
CA PHE A 33 -0.91 -24.39 24.46
C PHE A 33 -1.41 -23.09 23.84
N ARG A 34 -0.50 -22.31 23.23
CA ARG A 34 -0.83 -21.11 22.50
C ARG A 34 -0.80 -21.39 21.00
N MET A 35 -1.96 -21.47 20.34
CA MET A 35 -2.04 -21.40 18.89
C MET A 35 -2.60 -20.02 18.50
N TYR A 36 -1.81 -19.24 17.77
CA TYR A 36 -2.20 -17.95 17.17
C TYR A 36 -2.87 -16.93 18.12
N GLY A 37 -2.41 -16.86 19.36
CA GLY A 37 -2.89 -15.86 20.31
C GLY A 37 -3.95 -16.37 21.31
N ASN A 38 -4.60 -17.49 21.07
CA ASN A 38 -5.55 -18.10 22.00
C ASN A 38 -4.91 -19.29 22.71
N VAL A 39 -5.21 -19.42 24.01
CA VAL A 39 -4.73 -20.54 24.84
C VAL A 39 -5.76 -21.65 24.74
N VAL A 40 -5.37 -22.81 24.18
CA VAL A 40 -6.22 -24.01 24.06
C VAL A 40 -5.82 -25.02 25.11
N SER A 41 -6.79 -25.67 25.78
CA SER A 41 -6.54 -26.66 26.81
C SER A 41 -6.08 -28.02 26.23
N LYS A 42 -5.45 -28.84 27.05
CA LYS A 42 -4.97 -30.18 26.65
C LYS A 42 -6.10 -31.12 26.17
N GLN A 43 -7.31 -30.92 26.68
CA GLN A 43 -8.50 -31.69 26.29
C GLN A 43 -9.00 -31.29 24.89
N GLU A 44 -9.02 -29.99 24.59
CA GLU A 44 -9.38 -29.45 23.26
C GLU A 44 -8.40 -29.91 22.16
N TYR A 45 -7.11 -30.08 22.50
CA TYR A 45 -6.09 -30.62 21.59
C TYR A 45 -6.25 -32.12 21.31
N ALA A 46 -6.68 -32.90 22.30
CA ALA A 46 -6.93 -34.32 22.12
C ALA A 46 -8.15 -34.60 21.25
N ILE A 47 -9.19 -33.76 21.31
CA ILE A 47 -10.39 -33.81 20.47
C ILE A 47 -10.08 -33.51 18.99
N ILE A 48 -9.14 -32.63 18.72
CA ILE A 48 -8.70 -32.29 17.36
C ILE A 48 -7.95 -33.46 16.67
N TYR A 49 -7.29 -34.32 17.41
CA TYR A 49 -6.49 -35.44 16.87
C TYR A 49 -7.13 -36.84 16.92
N SER A 50 -8.23 -37.01 17.61
CA SER A 50 -8.87 -38.34 17.81
C SER A 50 -10.04 -38.64 16.85
N GLY A 51 -9.91 -38.29 15.55
CA GLY A 51 -10.74 -38.91 14.51
C GLY A 51 -12.19 -38.49 14.37
N GLY A 52 -12.66 -37.52 15.15
CA GLY A 52 -13.97 -36.89 14.99
C GLY A 52 -13.84 -35.40 15.26
N PHE A 53 -13.74 -34.58 14.22
CA PHE A 53 -13.67 -33.12 14.35
C PHE A 53 -15.00 -32.60 14.95
N VAL A 54 -15.09 -32.48 16.27
CA VAL A 54 -16.04 -31.55 16.89
C VAL A 54 -15.30 -30.24 17.06
N MET A 55 -15.38 -29.38 16.05
CA MET A 55 -14.92 -27.99 16.16
C MET A 55 -15.93 -27.25 17.03
N ASP A 56 -15.46 -26.57 18.07
CA ASP A 56 -16.30 -25.64 18.83
C ASP A 56 -16.88 -24.57 17.91
N THR A 57 -18.18 -24.40 17.98
CA THR A 57 -18.89 -23.41 17.17
C THR A 57 -18.73 -22.04 17.81
N VAL A 58 -18.06 -21.12 17.09
CA VAL A 58 -17.93 -19.72 17.51
C VAL A 58 -19.22 -18.95 17.27
N TYR A 59 -19.88 -19.21 16.12
CA TYR A 59 -21.15 -18.61 15.75
C TYR A 59 -22.24 -19.67 15.67
N GLY A 60 -23.30 -19.49 16.45
CA GLY A 60 -24.44 -20.41 16.45
C GLY A 60 -25.29 -20.30 15.19
N ARG A 61 -25.37 -19.10 14.62
CA ARG A 61 -26.13 -18.74 13.41
C ARG A 61 -25.28 -17.87 12.51
N CYS A 62 -24.79 -18.40 11.42
CA CYS A 62 -23.91 -17.67 10.52
C CYS A 62 -24.17 -18.01 9.06
N CYS A 63 -23.78 -17.11 8.16
CA CYS A 63 -23.97 -17.28 6.74
C CYS A 63 -22.68 -17.07 5.96
N GLY A 64 -22.39 -17.99 5.04
CA GLY A 64 -21.35 -17.82 4.03
C GLY A 64 -21.99 -17.38 2.72
N ILE A 65 -21.40 -16.38 2.08
CA ILE A 65 -21.87 -15.83 0.81
C ILE A 65 -20.79 -15.95 -0.26
N ASP A 66 -21.14 -16.56 -1.37
CA ASP A 66 -20.38 -16.52 -2.61
C ASP A 66 -21.03 -15.56 -3.59
N VAL A 67 -20.24 -14.56 -4.05
CA VAL A 67 -20.75 -13.44 -4.84
C VAL A 67 -20.27 -13.52 -6.27
N HIS A 68 -21.20 -13.70 -7.19
CA HIS A 68 -20.97 -13.61 -8.63
C HIS A 68 -21.60 -12.36 -9.25
N LYS A 69 -21.33 -12.13 -10.53
CA LYS A 69 -21.87 -10.96 -11.26
C LYS A 69 -23.39 -10.89 -11.30
N LYS A 70 -24.07 -12.03 -11.41
CA LYS A 70 -25.53 -12.11 -11.62
C LYS A 70 -26.28 -12.80 -10.50
N ILE A 71 -25.58 -13.55 -9.66
CA ILE A 71 -26.19 -14.39 -8.64
C ILE A 71 -25.34 -14.34 -7.38
N ILE A 72 -25.99 -14.42 -6.24
CA ILE A 72 -25.42 -14.52 -4.92
C ILE A 72 -25.90 -15.83 -4.33
N VAL A 73 -25.00 -16.71 -3.97
CA VAL A 73 -25.30 -17.95 -3.26
C VAL A 73 -25.04 -17.73 -1.78
N ALA A 74 -26.07 -17.84 -0.94
CA ALA A 74 -25.98 -17.68 0.49
C ALA A 74 -26.28 -19.02 1.20
N SER A 75 -25.36 -19.48 2.03
CA SER A 75 -25.52 -20.69 2.85
C SER A 75 -25.57 -20.31 4.32
N LEU A 76 -26.76 -20.46 4.92
CA LEU A 76 -27.03 -20.19 6.33
C LEU A 76 -26.85 -21.48 7.14
N ARG A 77 -26.09 -21.39 8.23
CA ARG A 77 -25.91 -22.48 9.19
C ARG A 77 -26.51 -22.11 10.54
N ILE A 78 -27.38 -23.02 11.06
CA ILE A 78 -27.98 -22.90 12.39
C ILE A 78 -27.64 -24.19 13.15
N GLY A 79 -26.60 -24.14 13.98
CA GLY A 79 -26.03 -25.33 14.59
C GLY A 79 -25.56 -26.33 13.52
N LYS A 80 -26.20 -27.51 13.44
CA LYS A 80 -25.89 -28.54 12.43
C LYS A 80 -26.77 -28.45 11.15
N LYS A 81 -27.81 -27.62 11.17
CA LYS A 81 -28.69 -27.44 10.01
C LYS A 81 -28.08 -26.42 9.04
N GLU A 82 -28.23 -26.70 7.77
CA GLU A 82 -27.74 -25.84 6.68
C GLU A 82 -28.86 -25.61 5.66
N GLU A 83 -29.06 -24.36 5.29
CA GLU A 83 -30.00 -23.94 4.26
C GLU A 83 -29.26 -23.07 3.26
N THR A 84 -29.35 -23.39 1.98
CA THR A 84 -28.71 -22.61 0.91
C THR A 84 -29.82 -22.02 0.01
N LYS A 85 -29.73 -20.71 -0.23
CA LYS A 85 -30.64 -19.95 -1.08
C LYS A 85 -29.87 -19.08 -2.06
N ASP A 86 -30.40 -18.97 -3.27
CA ASP A 86 -29.86 -18.13 -4.33
C ASP A 86 -30.65 -16.82 -4.38
N PHE A 87 -29.90 -15.70 -4.57
CA PHE A 87 -30.47 -14.37 -4.71
C PHE A 87 -29.92 -13.70 -5.97
N GLY A 88 -30.65 -12.75 -6.53
CA GLY A 88 -30.14 -11.87 -7.55
C GLY A 88 -29.17 -10.81 -6.97
N THR A 89 -28.73 -9.88 -7.81
CA THR A 89 -27.78 -8.82 -7.45
C THR A 89 -28.40 -7.43 -7.52
N SER A 90 -29.72 -7.31 -7.76
CA SER A 90 -30.42 -6.04 -7.73
C SER A 90 -30.58 -5.53 -6.30
N SER A 91 -30.86 -4.24 -6.15
CA SER A 91 -31.09 -3.66 -4.82
C SER A 91 -32.30 -4.28 -4.09
N SER A 92 -33.30 -4.77 -4.82
CA SER A 92 -34.45 -5.51 -4.26
C SER A 92 -34.00 -6.88 -3.73
N ASP A 93 -33.20 -7.61 -4.50
CA ASP A 93 -32.72 -8.94 -4.13
C ASP A 93 -31.80 -8.87 -2.90
N LEU A 94 -30.96 -7.80 -2.83
CA LEU A 94 -30.09 -7.59 -1.67
C LEU A 94 -30.87 -7.23 -0.40
N ARG A 95 -32.03 -6.57 -0.52
CA ARG A 95 -32.93 -6.36 0.63
C ARG A 95 -33.59 -7.69 1.03
N GLU A 96 -34.05 -8.49 0.07
CA GLU A 96 -34.60 -9.83 0.35
C GLU A 96 -33.56 -10.70 1.08
N LEU A 97 -32.30 -10.69 0.64
CA LEU A 97 -31.19 -11.37 1.33
C LEU A 97 -31.03 -10.88 2.78
N ALA A 98 -31.04 -9.55 2.99
CA ALA A 98 -30.91 -8.98 4.32
C ALA A 98 -32.09 -9.35 5.24
N ASP A 99 -33.33 -9.33 4.71
CA ASP A 99 -34.52 -9.71 5.46
C ASP A 99 -34.49 -11.20 5.81
N TRP A 100 -34.07 -12.05 4.89
CA TRP A 100 -33.87 -13.47 5.14
C TRP A 100 -32.85 -13.75 6.23
N LEU A 101 -31.71 -13.05 6.22
CA LEU A 101 -30.67 -13.15 7.23
C LEU A 101 -31.18 -12.69 8.61
N LYS A 102 -31.91 -11.58 8.69
CA LYS A 102 -32.48 -11.05 9.92
C LYS A 102 -33.57 -11.95 10.49
N SER A 103 -34.50 -12.46 9.64
CA SER A 103 -35.55 -13.38 10.05
C SER A 103 -34.98 -14.65 10.68
N ASN A 104 -33.83 -15.11 10.22
CA ASN A 104 -33.11 -16.24 10.77
C ASN A 104 -32.17 -15.87 11.94
N LYS A 105 -32.15 -14.61 12.39
CA LYS A 105 -31.29 -14.10 13.45
C LYS A 105 -29.82 -14.43 13.20
N CYS A 106 -29.34 -14.23 11.97
CA CYS A 106 -27.95 -14.45 11.58
C CYS A 106 -27.03 -13.50 12.36
N GLU A 107 -26.06 -14.05 13.08
CA GLU A 107 -25.13 -13.29 13.94
C GLU A 107 -23.99 -12.66 13.12
N MET A 108 -23.51 -13.40 12.12
CA MET A 108 -22.37 -12.98 11.31
C MET A 108 -22.46 -13.52 9.90
N VAL A 109 -22.14 -12.71 8.93
CA VAL A 109 -22.03 -13.08 7.52
C VAL A 109 -20.57 -13.03 7.08
N ALA A 110 -20.10 -14.02 6.32
CA ALA A 110 -18.80 -13.96 5.67
C ALA A 110 -18.93 -14.03 4.15
N MET A 111 -18.13 -13.22 3.45
CA MET A 111 -18.05 -13.26 1.99
C MET A 111 -16.62 -13.16 1.49
N GLU A 112 -16.34 -13.76 0.33
CA GLU A 112 -15.03 -13.65 -0.30
C GLU A 112 -14.87 -12.30 -1.03
N SER A 113 -13.65 -11.71 -0.94
CA SER A 113 -13.30 -10.46 -1.62
C SER A 113 -12.97 -10.65 -3.10
N THR A 114 -13.82 -11.35 -3.86
CA THR A 114 -13.59 -11.61 -5.29
C THR A 114 -13.93 -10.39 -6.14
N GLY A 115 -12.94 -9.83 -6.82
CA GLY A 115 -13.10 -8.67 -7.70
C GLY A 115 -13.72 -7.45 -7.00
N SER A 116 -14.74 -6.86 -7.63
CA SER A 116 -15.52 -5.73 -7.08
C SER A 116 -16.95 -6.11 -6.69
N TYR A 117 -17.39 -7.34 -6.96
CA TYR A 117 -18.78 -7.76 -6.82
C TYR A 117 -19.26 -7.80 -5.36
N TRP A 118 -18.36 -8.02 -4.40
CA TRP A 118 -18.67 -8.01 -2.98
C TRP A 118 -19.06 -6.62 -2.45
N LYS A 119 -18.58 -5.52 -3.07
CA LYS A 119 -18.81 -4.15 -2.57
C LYS A 119 -20.28 -3.76 -2.46
N PRO A 120 -21.13 -3.92 -3.49
CA PRO A 120 -22.55 -3.60 -3.39
C PRO A 120 -23.25 -4.41 -2.31
N VAL A 121 -22.94 -5.71 -2.21
CA VAL A 121 -23.52 -6.61 -1.21
C VAL A 121 -23.14 -6.14 0.19
N TYR A 122 -21.85 -5.88 0.43
CA TYR A 122 -21.35 -5.35 1.69
C TYR A 122 -22.04 -4.04 2.06
N ASN A 123 -22.10 -3.08 1.14
CA ASN A 123 -22.67 -1.75 1.41
C ASN A 123 -24.15 -1.82 1.78
N VAL A 124 -24.92 -2.66 1.12
CA VAL A 124 -26.36 -2.82 1.41
C VAL A 124 -26.56 -3.53 2.75
N LEU A 125 -25.85 -4.62 3.00
CA LEU A 125 -25.96 -5.36 4.26
C LEU A 125 -25.51 -4.52 5.45
N GLU A 126 -24.39 -3.77 5.32
CA GLU A 126 -23.90 -2.82 6.33
C GLU A 126 -24.95 -1.75 6.64
N THR A 127 -25.54 -1.13 5.60
CA THR A 127 -26.60 -0.10 5.76
C THR A 127 -27.83 -0.65 6.46
N LEU A 128 -28.16 -1.92 6.22
CA LEU A 128 -29.28 -2.61 6.86
C LEU A 128 -28.94 -3.20 8.23
N GLY A 129 -27.75 -2.96 8.76
CA GLY A 129 -27.32 -3.38 10.11
C GLY A 129 -27.03 -4.87 10.24
N VAL A 130 -26.61 -5.52 9.16
CA VAL A 130 -26.13 -6.91 9.18
C VAL A 130 -24.62 -6.92 9.38
N GLU A 131 -24.12 -7.69 10.35
CA GLU A 131 -22.70 -7.85 10.60
C GLU A 131 -22.04 -8.67 9.49
N VAL A 132 -21.06 -8.07 8.79
CA VAL A 132 -20.43 -8.66 7.60
C VAL A 132 -18.92 -8.69 7.70
N MET A 133 -18.35 -9.88 7.50
CA MET A 133 -16.92 -10.13 7.41
C MET A 133 -16.51 -10.38 5.95
N VAL A 134 -15.64 -9.53 5.39
CA VAL A 134 -15.05 -9.79 4.08
C VAL A 134 -13.73 -10.52 4.25
N VAL A 135 -13.53 -11.63 3.57
CA VAL A 135 -12.37 -12.51 3.71
C VAL A 135 -11.56 -12.57 2.42
N ASN A 136 -10.25 -12.63 2.55
CA ASN A 136 -9.37 -12.75 1.38
C ASN A 136 -9.44 -14.18 0.81
N ALA A 137 -9.68 -14.29 -0.51
CA ALA A 137 -9.71 -15.54 -1.27
C ALA A 137 -8.50 -16.46 -1.00
N HIS A 138 -7.32 -15.88 -0.92
CA HIS A 138 -6.09 -16.64 -0.64
C HIS A 138 -6.10 -17.26 0.76
N HIS A 139 -6.75 -16.61 1.72
CA HIS A 139 -6.88 -17.15 3.08
C HIS A 139 -7.80 -18.38 3.08
N ILE A 140 -8.97 -18.28 2.45
CA ILE A 140 -9.94 -19.38 2.35
C ILE A 140 -9.31 -20.60 1.67
N LYS A 141 -8.54 -20.40 0.58
CA LYS A 141 -7.87 -21.47 -0.16
C LYS A 141 -6.76 -22.18 0.61
N ASN A 142 -6.18 -21.53 1.61
CA ASN A 142 -5.05 -22.08 2.39
C ASN A 142 -5.49 -22.72 3.72
N VAL A 143 -6.76 -22.69 4.06
CA VAL A 143 -7.23 -23.41 5.26
C VAL A 143 -7.20 -24.90 4.96
N PRO A 144 -6.48 -25.72 5.77
CA PRO A 144 -6.45 -27.17 5.58
C PRO A 144 -7.83 -27.77 5.75
N GLY A 145 -8.29 -28.54 4.80
CA GLY A 145 -9.56 -29.23 4.83
C GLY A 145 -9.84 -29.96 3.51
N ARG A 146 -10.76 -30.91 3.50
CA ARG A 146 -11.20 -31.58 2.28
C ARG A 146 -11.99 -30.58 1.43
N LYS A 147 -11.47 -30.22 0.29
CA LYS A 147 -12.22 -29.66 -0.84
C LYS A 147 -13.02 -30.81 -1.41
N THR A 148 -14.16 -31.13 -0.81
CA THR A 148 -15.22 -31.90 -1.48
C THR A 148 -16.02 -30.93 -2.34
N ASP A 149 -16.89 -31.42 -3.23
CA ASP A 149 -17.81 -30.66 -4.10
C ASP A 149 -18.81 -29.76 -3.37
N VAL A 150 -18.40 -29.20 -2.22
CA VAL A 150 -19.13 -28.25 -1.42
C VAL A 150 -19.11 -26.92 -2.16
N LYS A 151 -20.27 -26.37 -2.46
CA LYS A 151 -20.41 -25.02 -3.01
C LYS A 151 -19.61 -24.03 -2.17
N ASP A 152 -18.93 -23.08 -2.77
CA ASP A 152 -18.02 -22.15 -2.09
C ASP A 152 -18.69 -21.42 -0.92
N ALA A 153 -19.98 -21.06 -1.02
CA ALA A 153 -20.78 -20.47 0.07
C ALA A 153 -20.88 -21.36 1.32
N GLN A 154 -21.11 -22.67 1.13
CA GLN A 154 -21.19 -23.64 2.23
C GLN A 154 -19.86 -23.78 2.97
N TRP A 155 -18.75 -23.80 2.21
CA TRP A 155 -17.41 -23.86 2.78
C TRP A 155 -17.08 -22.60 3.58
N ILE A 156 -17.43 -21.40 3.05
CA ILE A 156 -17.28 -20.14 3.78
C ILE A 156 -18.09 -20.15 5.07
N ALA A 157 -19.34 -20.61 5.04
CA ALA A 157 -20.21 -20.73 6.22
C ALA A 157 -19.62 -21.67 7.28
N GLN A 158 -19.08 -22.83 6.86
CA GLN A 158 -18.46 -23.79 7.76
C GLN A 158 -17.20 -23.23 8.42
N LEU A 159 -16.33 -22.58 7.65
CA LEU A 159 -15.12 -21.93 8.17
C LEU A 159 -15.46 -20.79 9.14
N LEU A 160 -16.50 -20.00 8.82
CA LEU A 160 -16.99 -18.95 9.70
C LEU A 160 -17.51 -19.50 11.01
N GLN A 161 -18.35 -20.53 10.96
CA GLN A 161 -18.91 -21.18 12.14
C GLN A 161 -17.80 -21.65 13.12
N CYS A 162 -16.72 -22.16 12.58
CA CYS A 162 -15.56 -22.64 13.36
C CYS A 162 -14.57 -21.53 13.74
N GLY A 163 -14.84 -20.25 13.43
CA GLY A 163 -13.92 -19.14 13.73
C GLY A 163 -12.59 -19.18 12.99
N LEU A 164 -12.49 -19.92 11.89
CA LEU A 164 -11.25 -20.10 11.13
C LEU A 164 -11.00 -18.96 10.11
N LEU A 165 -11.96 -18.07 9.89
CA LEU A 165 -11.83 -16.95 8.98
C LEU A 165 -11.20 -15.74 9.67
N ARG A 166 -10.42 -14.99 8.89
CA ARG A 166 -9.85 -13.71 9.31
C ARG A 166 -10.40 -12.59 8.46
N ALA A 167 -10.99 -11.60 9.12
CA ALA A 167 -11.52 -10.42 8.46
C ALA A 167 -10.42 -9.64 7.72
N SER A 168 -10.74 -9.21 6.50
CA SER A 168 -10.00 -8.18 5.80
C SER A 168 -10.34 -6.82 6.40
N TYR A 169 -9.37 -5.89 6.39
CA TYR A 169 -9.65 -4.52 6.79
C TYR A 169 -10.53 -3.83 5.75
N ILE A 170 -11.77 -3.56 6.11
CA ILE A 170 -12.72 -2.74 5.35
C ILE A 170 -12.91 -1.43 6.12
N PRO A 171 -12.54 -0.27 5.55
CA PRO A 171 -12.78 1.03 6.16
C PRO A 171 -14.27 1.34 6.27
N ASP A 172 -14.61 2.34 7.08
CA ASP A 172 -15.94 2.93 7.08
C ASP A 172 -16.29 3.53 5.70
N ARG A 173 -17.57 3.88 5.52
CA ARG A 173 -18.08 4.32 4.23
C ARG A 173 -17.39 5.59 3.73
N ALA A 174 -17.20 6.59 4.59
CA ALA A 174 -16.59 7.86 4.21
C ALA A 174 -15.14 7.65 3.73
N GLN A 175 -14.37 6.83 4.45
CA GLN A 175 -13.01 6.48 4.02
C GLN A 175 -12.99 5.63 2.75
N ARG A 176 -13.99 4.76 2.51
CA ARG A 176 -14.09 4.00 1.24
C ARG A 176 -14.30 4.94 0.06
N GLU A 177 -15.20 5.92 0.20
CA GLU A 177 -15.49 6.93 -0.83
C GLU A 177 -14.25 7.79 -1.11
N LEU A 178 -13.59 8.32 -0.06
CA LEU A 178 -12.33 9.05 -0.20
C LEU A 178 -11.24 8.22 -0.90
N ARG A 179 -11.08 6.95 -0.52
CA ARG A 179 -10.13 6.03 -1.15
C ARG A 179 -10.43 5.84 -2.63
N GLU A 180 -11.69 5.75 -3.02
CA GLU A 180 -12.10 5.58 -4.40
C GLU A 180 -11.76 6.82 -5.24
N VAL A 181 -12.09 8.01 -4.75
CA VAL A 181 -11.79 9.28 -5.40
C VAL A 181 -10.27 9.49 -5.52
N ALA A 182 -9.51 9.27 -4.44
CA ALA A 182 -8.06 9.42 -4.44
C ALA A 182 -7.36 8.44 -5.42
N ARG A 183 -7.86 7.20 -5.52
CA ARG A 183 -7.35 6.21 -6.48
C ARG A 183 -7.71 6.58 -7.93
N TYR A 184 -8.92 7.07 -8.16
CA TYR A 184 -9.32 7.54 -9.48
C TYR A 184 -8.45 8.71 -9.94
N ARG A 185 -8.23 9.69 -9.07
CA ARG A 185 -7.29 10.77 -9.32
C ARG A 185 -5.89 10.27 -9.71
N LYS A 186 -5.35 9.29 -8.97
CA LYS A 186 -4.06 8.68 -9.29
C LYS A 186 -4.07 8.05 -10.69
N SER A 187 -5.13 7.36 -11.06
CA SER A 187 -5.29 6.75 -12.39
C SER A 187 -5.26 7.81 -13.49
N LEU A 188 -5.97 8.95 -13.33
CA LEU A 188 -5.94 10.07 -14.28
C LEU A 188 -4.53 10.67 -14.43
N VAL A 189 -3.78 10.84 -13.34
CA VAL A 189 -2.40 11.33 -13.38
C VAL A 189 -1.49 10.34 -14.15
N GLU A 190 -1.66 9.04 -13.94
CA GLU A 190 -0.92 8.01 -14.66
C GLU A 190 -1.31 7.96 -16.16
N GLU A 191 -2.57 8.18 -16.48
CA GLU A 191 -3.07 8.29 -17.86
C GLU A 191 -2.47 9.51 -18.56
N ARG A 192 -2.51 10.66 -17.93
CA ARG A 192 -1.89 11.87 -18.45
C ARG A 192 -0.39 11.68 -18.71
N ALA A 193 0.33 11.01 -17.81
CA ALA A 193 1.74 10.70 -18.02
C ALA A 193 1.96 9.75 -19.23
N ARG A 194 1.05 8.79 -19.47
CA ARG A 194 1.11 7.94 -20.67
C ARG A 194 0.89 8.75 -21.96
N GLU A 195 -0.02 9.73 -21.96
CA GLU A 195 -0.25 10.59 -23.12
C GLU A 195 0.94 11.52 -23.38
N LEU A 196 1.58 12.08 -22.35
CA LEU A 196 2.83 12.84 -22.50
C LEU A 196 3.95 11.99 -23.12
N ASN A 197 4.10 10.74 -22.70
CA ASN A 197 5.06 9.82 -23.30
C ASN A 197 4.70 9.45 -24.77
N ARG A 198 3.40 9.38 -25.09
CA ARG A 198 2.92 9.18 -26.47
C ARG A 198 3.28 10.37 -27.34
N LEU A 199 3.01 11.59 -26.86
CA LEU A 199 3.38 12.83 -27.51
C LEU A 199 4.89 12.87 -27.82
N GLU A 200 5.72 12.56 -26.84
CA GLU A 200 7.18 12.53 -27.02
C GLU A 200 7.60 11.54 -28.11
N LYS A 201 7.05 10.32 -28.14
CA LYS A 201 7.33 9.34 -29.18
C LYS A 201 6.94 9.83 -30.59
N MET A 202 5.83 10.54 -30.68
CA MET A 202 5.38 11.12 -31.98
C MET A 202 6.34 12.20 -32.45
N LEU A 203 6.81 13.07 -31.55
CA LEU A 203 7.79 14.10 -31.88
C LEU A 203 9.14 13.48 -32.28
N GLN A 204 9.62 12.48 -31.53
CA GLN A 204 10.85 11.77 -31.90
C GLN A 204 10.75 11.08 -33.25
N GLY A 205 9.58 10.54 -33.60
CA GLY A 205 9.32 9.95 -34.92
C GLY A 205 9.37 10.96 -36.07
N ALA A 206 9.20 12.26 -35.78
CA ALA A 206 9.35 13.37 -36.72
C ALA A 206 10.74 14.05 -36.63
N ASN A 207 11.69 13.43 -35.92
CA ASN A 207 13.02 14.01 -35.61
C ASN A 207 12.97 15.31 -34.81
N ILE A 208 11.91 15.52 -34.00
CA ILE A 208 11.78 16.64 -33.08
C ILE A 208 12.19 16.18 -31.69
N LYS A 209 13.28 16.75 -31.16
CA LYS A 209 13.89 16.33 -29.89
C LYS A 209 13.68 17.35 -28.76
N LEU A 210 12.47 17.89 -28.67
CA LEU A 210 12.12 18.95 -27.69
C LEU A 210 12.55 18.61 -26.27
N SER A 211 12.32 17.38 -25.82
CA SER A 211 12.67 16.89 -24.46
C SER A 211 14.17 16.82 -24.19
N SER A 212 15.04 16.97 -25.20
CA SER A 212 16.50 17.05 -24.97
C SER A 212 16.94 18.41 -24.44
N VAL A 213 16.12 19.44 -24.61
CA VAL A 213 16.42 20.82 -24.21
C VAL A 213 15.53 21.28 -23.07
N VAL A 214 14.23 20.89 -23.07
CA VAL A 214 13.27 21.23 -22.02
C VAL A 214 13.20 20.11 -20.99
N SER A 215 13.11 20.48 -19.72
CA SER A 215 12.91 19.52 -18.62
C SER A 215 11.47 19.05 -18.49
N ASP A 216 10.50 19.85 -18.96
CA ASP A 216 9.08 19.55 -18.88
C ASP A 216 8.40 19.85 -20.23
N ILE A 217 7.97 18.79 -20.91
CA ILE A 217 7.27 18.89 -22.20
C ILE A 217 5.85 19.46 -22.04
N SER A 218 5.28 19.43 -20.85
CA SER A 218 3.98 20.01 -20.52
C SER A 218 4.06 21.47 -20.07
N GLY A 219 5.25 22.04 -19.92
CA GLY A 219 5.47 23.41 -19.49
C GLY A 219 4.98 24.44 -20.51
N LYS A 220 4.75 25.68 -20.07
CA LYS A 220 4.18 26.76 -20.87
C LYS A 220 4.94 27.02 -22.16
N SER A 221 6.28 27.11 -22.09
CA SER A 221 7.10 27.32 -23.30
C SER A 221 7.03 26.11 -24.25
N SER A 222 7.09 24.90 -23.72
CA SER A 222 6.96 23.66 -24.51
C SER A 222 5.62 23.62 -25.23
N ARG A 223 4.54 23.99 -24.54
CA ARG A 223 3.19 24.06 -25.13
C ARG A 223 3.15 25.07 -26.28
N ASN A 224 3.68 26.28 -26.11
CA ASN A 224 3.72 27.31 -27.16
C ASN A 224 4.55 26.86 -28.38
N ILE A 225 5.66 26.14 -28.14
CA ILE A 225 6.47 25.56 -29.22
C ILE A 225 5.67 24.51 -29.99
N LEU A 226 4.99 23.62 -29.29
CA LEU A 226 4.16 22.57 -29.89
C LEU A 226 3.02 23.16 -30.73
N GLU A 227 2.36 24.20 -30.22
CA GLU A 227 1.33 24.93 -30.94
C GLU A 227 1.88 25.58 -32.24
N ALA A 228 3.08 26.17 -32.17
CA ALA A 228 3.73 26.74 -33.37
C ALA A 228 4.07 25.61 -34.37
N LEU A 229 4.65 24.49 -33.93
CA LEU A 229 4.99 23.36 -34.81
C LEU A 229 3.78 22.76 -35.53
N ILE A 230 2.63 22.71 -34.87
CA ILE A 230 1.38 22.23 -35.46
C ILE A 230 0.78 23.26 -36.43
N GLY A 231 0.88 24.53 -36.10
CA GLY A 231 0.35 25.65 -36.87
C GLY A 231 1.29 26.12 -37.97
N GLU A 232 1.83 27.30 -37.77
CA GLU A 232 2.65 28.07 -38.71
C GLU A 232 4.08 27.55 -38.90
N GLY A 233 4.55 26.68 -38.01
CA GLY A 233 5.93 26.24 -37.88
C GLY A 233 6.72 27.10 -36.89
N LEU A 234 7.84 26.55 -36.42
CA LEU A 234 8.76 27.25 -35.53
C LEU A 234 9.89 27.87 -36.39
N THR A 235 10.03 29.18 -36.30
CA THR A 235 11.02 29.95 -37.07
C THR A 235 11.89 30.79 -36.16
N LYS A 236 12.98 31.36 -36.72
CA LYS A 236 13.84 32.30 -35.98
C LYS A 236 13.09 33.56 -35.53
N ASP A 237 12.06 33.95 -36.29
CA ASP A 237 11.33 35.21 -36.06
C ASP A 237 10.23 35.04 -35.00
N ASN A 238 9.64 33.84 -34.85
CA ASN A 238 8.53 33.62 -33.93
C ASN A 238 8.90 32.91 -32.62
N ILE A 239 10.10 32.30 -32.52
CA ILE A 239 10.48 31.51 -31.33
C ILE A 239 10.53 32.36 -30.05
N ASP A 240 11.04 33.60 -30.13
CA ASP A 240 11.25 34.44 -28.94
C ASP A 240 9.93 34.75 -28.22
N SER A 241 8.84 34.88 -28.96
CA SER A 241 7.50 35.05 -28.40
C SER A 241 6.94 33.80 -27.68
N LYS A 242 7.52 32.63 -27.92
CA LYS A 242 7.07 31.33 -27.36
C LYS A 242 7.83 30.95 -26.10
N LEU A 243 8.95 31.62 -25.76
CA LEU A 243 9.87 31.25 -24.71
C LEU A 243 9.69 32.07 -23.43
N TYR A 244 9.78 31.40 -22.26
CA TYR A 244 9.73 32.03 -20.94
C TYR A 244 10.93 31.59 -20.09
N GLY A 245 11.38 32.51 -19.22
CA GLY A 245 12.44 32.26 -18.27
C GLY A 245 13.77 31.83 -18.88
N SER A 246 14.43 30.87 -18.30
CA SER A 246 15.74 30.37 -18.72
C SER A 246 15.77 29.68 -20.09
N LEU A 247 14.61 29.37 -20.67
CA LEU A 247 14.56 28.79 -22.02
C LEU A 247 14.85 29.83 -23.12
N ARG A 248 14.81 31.13 -22.82
CA ARG A 248 15.21 32.19 -23.75
C ARG A 248 16.69 32.08 -24.11
N GLU A 249 17.53 31.69 -23.17
CA GLU A 249 18.98 31.50 -23.37
C GLU A 249 19.26 30.27 -24.25
N LYS A 250 18.33 29.33 -24.36
CA LYS A 250 18.43 28.09 -25.13
C LYS A 250 17.78 28.15 -26.50
N ARG A 251 17.54 29.34 -26.99
CA ARG A 251 16.84 29.63 -28.27
C ARG A 251 17.38 28.80 -29.44
N ASP A 252 18.68 28.84 -29.66
CA ASP A 252 19.30 28.18 -30.82
C ASP A 252 19.35 26.65 -30.67
N GLU A 253 19.48 26.17 -29.44
CA GLU A 253 19.35 24.73 -29.14
C GLU A 253 17.92 24.24 -29.43
N LEU A 254 16.91 25.02 -29.08
CA LEU A 254 15.50 24.71 -29.33
C LEU A 254 15.17 24.70 -30.82
N LEU A 255 15.69 25.68 -31.61
CA LEU A 255 15.52 25.68 -33.04
C LEU A 255 16.11 24.42 -33.69
N LYS A 256 17.32 24.03 -33.29
CA LYS A 256 17.95 22.78 -33.77
C LYS A 256 17.17 21.52 -33.31
N ALA A 257 16.70 21.51 -32.08
CA ALA A 257 15.94 20.36 -31.55
C ALA A 257 14.56 20.19 -32.21
N CYS A 258 14.01 21.29 -32.75
CA CYS A 258 12.69 21.31 -33.37
C CYS A 258 12.75 21.39 -34.93
N ASP A 259 13.91 21.17 -35.54
CA ASP A 259 14.13 21.20 -37.00
C ASP A 259 13.61 19.94 -37.72
N GLY A 260 12.56 19.35 -37.21
CA GLY A 260 11.87 18.19 -37.77
C GLY A 260 10.63 18.61 -38.59
N VAL A 261 10.19 17.72 -39.47
CA VAL A 261 9.03 18.00 -40.34
C VAL A 261 7.84 17.13 -39.91
N LEU A 262 6.73 17.79 -39.58
CA LEU A 262 5.45 17.13 -39.26
C LEU A 262 4.56 17.05 -40.52
N SER A 263 4.14 15.86 -40.88
CA SER A 263 3.10 15.66 -41.88
C SER A 263 1.75 16.23 -41.41
N LYS A 264 0.82 16.47 -42.35
CA LYS A 264 -0.55 16.92 -42.02
C LYS A 264 -1.26 15.95 -41.04
N VAL A 265 -1.01 14.64 -41.18
CA VAL A 265 -1.59 13.62 -40.30
C VAL A 265 -0.99 13.70 -38.90
N GLN A 266 0.35 13.82 -38.81
CA GLN A 266 1.03 13.96 -37.51
C GLN A 266 0.59 15.23 -36.77
N LYS A 267 0.45 16.38 -37.45
CA LYS A 267 -0.06 17.60 -36.83
C LYS A 267 -1.45 17.40 -36.23
N ARG A 268 -2.37 16.73 -36.95
CA ARG A 268 -3.72 16.42 -36.43
C ARG A 268 -3.69 15.48 -35.26
N LEU A 269 -2.85 14.42 -35.28
CA LEU A 269 -2.72 13.48 -34.18
C LEU A 269 -2.13 14.16 -32.94
N ILE A 270 -1.08 14.98 -33.09
CA ILE A 270 -0.49 15.71 -31.95
C ILE A 270 -1.53 16.66 -31.35
N ARG A 271 -2.34 17.35 -32.17
CA ARG A 271 -3.44 18.19 -31.69
C ARG A 271 -4.38 17.37 -30.80
N ALA A 272 -4.87 16.24 -31.28
CA ALA A 272 -5.78 15.39 -30.53
C ALA A 272 -5.18 14.89 -29.21
N VAL A 273 -3.89 14.58 -29.18
CA VAL A 273 -3.19 14.18 -27.94
C VAL A 273 -3.06 15.35 -26.97
N LEU A 274 -2.76 16.56 -27.47
CA LEU A 274 -2.68 17.76 -26.64
C LEU A 274 -4.04 18.12 -26.03
N ASP A 275 -5.10 18.09 -26.83
CA ASP A 275 -6.47 18.35 -26.37
C ASP A 275 -6.88 17.32 -25.27
N HIS A 276 -6.51 16.05 -25.45
CA HIS A 276 -6.76 15.01 -24.44
C HIS A 276 -5.95 15.23 -23.15
N ILE A 277 -4.69 15.69 -23.23
CA ILE A 277 -3.89 16.05 -22.06
C ILE A 277 -4.53 17.23 -21.31
N ASP A 278 -5.09 18.20 -22.01
CA ASP A 278 -5.77 19.36 -21.42
C ASP A 278 -7.06 18.92 -20.70
N ASP A 279 -7.86 18.07 -21.33
CA ASP A 279 -9.06 17.48 -20.73
C ASP A 279 -8.73 16.71 -19.44
N MET A 280 -7.69 15.86 -19.48
CA MET A 280 -7.25 15.14 -18.28
C MET A 280 -6.76 16.09 -17.20
N THR A 281 -6.07 17.16 -17.55
CA THR A 281 -5.59 18.15 -16.59
C THR A 281 -6.74 18.85 -15.89
N LYS A 282 -7.79 19.22 -16.64
CA LYS A 282 -9.02 19.81 -16.09
C LYS A 282 -9.73 18.83 -15.14
N ARG A 283 -9.93 17.59 -15.58
CA ARG A 283 -10.56 16.54 -14.74
C ARG A 283 -9.77 16.26 -13.47
N ILE A 284 -8.42 16.26 -13.54
CA ILE A 284 -7.58 16.09 -12.34
C ILE A 284 -7.83 17.24 -11.36
N ALA A 285 -7.98 18.48 -11.82
CA ALA A 285 -8.29 19.62 -10.97
C ALA A 285 -9.67 19.48 -10.29
N GLU A 286 -10.70 19.10 -11.06
CA GLU A 286 -12.05 18.84 -10.53
C GLU A 286 -12.04 17.75 -9.43
N ILE A 287 -11.28 16.68 -9.64
CA ILE A 287 -11.13 15.61 -8.64
C ILE A 287 -10.25 16.05 -7.46
N ASP A 288 -9.26 16.93 -7.68
CA ASP A 288 -8.47 17.53 -6.58
C ASP A 288 -9.39 18.30 -5.61
N ASP A 289 -10.38 19.02 -6.12
CA ASP A 289 -11.35 19.76 -5.28
C ASP A 289 -12.16 18.78 -4.42
N ILE A 290 -12.69 17.70 -5.01
CA ILE A 290 -13.45 16.67 -4.26
C ILE A 290 -12.56 16.03 -3.17
N VAL A 291 -11.30 15.72 -3.50
CA VAL A 291 -10.36 15.15 -2.51
C VAL A 291 -10.09 16.14 -1.38
N ASN A 292 -9.91 17.43 -1.69
CA ASN A 292 -9.65 18.46 -0.70
C ASN A 292 -10.83 18.64 0.25
N ASP A 293 -12.06 18.65 -0.27
CA ASP A 293 -13.27 18.76 0.56
C ASP A 293 -13.38 17.59 1.55
N GLN A 294 -13.18 16.36 1.08
CA GLN A 294 -13.22 15.18 1.94
C GLN A 294 -12.03 15.09 2.90
N MET A 295 -10.91 15.77 2.59
CA MET A 295 -9.71 15.80 3.43
C MET A 295 -9.79 16.78 4.60
N GLN A 296 -10.79 17.65 4.68
CA GLN A 296 -10.90 18.64 5.76
C GLN A 296 -10.84 18.00 7.16
N GLN A 297 -11.51 16.87 7.35
CA GLN A 297 -11.48 16.14 8.62
C GLN A 297 -10.11 15.51 8.96
N TYR A 298 -9.20 15.41 8.00
CA TYR A 298 -7.86 14.83 8.15
C TYR A 298 -6.75 15.90 8.18
N GLU A 299 -7.10 17.20 8.19
CA GLU A 299 -6.15 18.29 7.95
C GLU A 299 -4.99 18.31 8.94
N ASP A 300 -5.25 18.09 10.23
CA ASP A 300 -4.20 18.07 11.27
C ASP A 300 -3.22 16.88 11.06
N ALA A 301 -3.76 15.72 10.76
CA ALA A 301 -2.94 14.54 10.46
C ALA A 301 -2.15 14.75 9.17
N ARG A 302 -2.74 15.36 8.15
CA ARG A 302 -2.11 15.69 6.88
C ARG A 302 -0.89 16.59 7.10
N LYS A 303 -1.05 17.70 7.85
CA LYS A 303 0.05 18.63 8.17
C LYS A 303 1.19 17.94 8.89
N LYS A 304 0.89 17.11 9.89
CA LYS A 304 1.90 16.33 10.60
C LYS A 304 2.65 15.36 9.68
N LEU A 305 1.95 14.67 8.78
CA LEU A 305 2.61 13.77 7.82
C LEU A 305 3.52 14.51 6.85
N GLU A 306 3.21 15.75 6.48
CA GLU A 306 4.00 16.57 5.55
C GLU A 306 5.32 17.08 6.18
N GLU A 307 5.45 17.05 7.51
CA GLU A 307 6.72 17.30 8.19
C GLU A 307 7.76 16.21 7.90
N MET A 308 7.29 15.01 7.56
CA MET A 308 8.19 13.88 7.25
C MET A 308 8.84 14.08 5.88
N PRO A 309 10.19 13.99 5.80
CA PRO A 309 10.90 14.11 4.54
C PRO A 309 10.37 13.19 3.45
N GLY A 310 10.06 13.76 2.30
CA GLY A 310 9.56 13.05 1.12
C GLY A 310 8.05 12.83 1.07
N ILE A 311 7.30 13.28 2.06
CA ILE A 311 5.84 13.32 2.01
C ILE A 311 5.40 14.74 1.69
N GLY A 312 4.69 14.94 0.60
CA GLY A 312 4.02 16.19 0.23
C GLY A 312 2.51 16.02 0.26
N ALA A 313 1.77 17.09 0.01
CA ALA A 313 0.31 17.16 0.12
C ALA A 313 -0.43 15.99 -0.56
N ARG A 314 -0.04 15.65 -1.79
CA ARG A 314 -0.68 14.56 -2.53
C ARG A 314 -0.38 13.16 -1.97
N SER A 315 0.82 12.98 -1.42
CA SER A 315 1.22 11.71 -0.81
C SER A 315 0.55 11.53 0.56
N SER A 316 0.44 12.58 1.36
CA SER A 316 -0.25 12.57 2.65
C SER A 316 -1.74 12.26 2.48
N GLN A 317 -2.40 12.90 1.51
CA GLN A 317 -3.80 12.61 1.14
C GLN A 317 -3.99 11.13 0.77
N MET A 318 -3.13 10.58 -0.11
CA MET A 318 -3.22 9.18 -0.52
C MET A 318 -2.97 8.21 0.64
N ILE A 319 -2.01 8.50 1.51
CA ILE A 319 -1.72 7.68 2.70
C ILE A 319 -2.93 7.66 3.61
N LEU A 320 -3.49 8.82 3.96
CA LEU A 320 -4.66 8.94 4.83
C LEU A 320 -5.91 8.28 4.22
N ALA A 321 -6.14 8.44 2.91
CA ALA A 321 -7.22 7.74 2.22
C ALA A 321 -7.09 6.22 2.33
N GLU A 322 -5.87 5.67 2.30
CA GLU A 322 -5.64 4.23 2.37
C GLU A 322 -5.69 3.65 3.79
N ILE A 323 -5.21 4.35 4.81
CA ILE A 323 -5.11 3.79 6.17
C ILE A 323 -6.07 4.42 7.18
N GLY A 324 -6.63 5.62 6.91
CA GLY A 324 -7.46 6.38 7.85
C GLY A 324 -6.66 6.91 9.05
N LEU A 325 -7.39 7.35 10.07
CA LEU A 325 -6.82 7.85 11.34
C LEU A 325 -6.81 6.77 12.42
N ASP A 326 -7.77 5.85 12.39
CA ASP A 326 -7.96 4.84 13.44
C ASP A 326 -6.93 3.71 13.33
N MET A 327 -5.85 3.84 14.08
CA MET A 327 -4.80 2.83 14.15
C MET A 327 -5.17 1.63 15.05
N SER A 328 -6.30 1.63 15.75
CA SER A 328 -6.78 0.47 16.52
C SER A 328 -7.08 -0.74 15.62
N ARG A 329 -7.40 -0.47 14.35
CA ARG A 329 -7.61 -1.47 13.30
C ARG A 329 -6.39 -2.33 13.00
N PHE A 330 -5.20 -1.85 13.34
CA PHE A 330 -3.95 -2.58 13.18
C PHE A 330 -3.32 -2.81 14.55
N PRO A 331 -3.28 -4.06 15.05
CA PRO A 331 -2.75 -4.36 16.40
C PRO A 331 -1.36 -3.80 16.64
N THR A 332 -0.50 -3.82 15.63
CA THR A 332 0.86 -3.25 15.69
C THR A 332 1.25 -2.60 14.35
N ALA A 333 2.26 -1.74 14.37
CA ALA A 333 2.86 -1.16 13.16
C ALA A 333 3.34 -2.23 12.16
N GLY A 334 3.78 -3.40 12.66
CA GLY A 334 4.15 -4.55 11.84
C GLY A 334 2.96 -5.15 11.06
N HIS A 335 1.76 -5.16 11.64
CA HIS A 335 0.53 -5.59 10.94
C HIS A 335 0.18 -4.62 9.81
N LEU A 336 0.28 -3.31 10.05
CA LEU A 336 0.09 -2.30 9.00
C LEU A 336 1.13 -2.47 7.87
N ALA A 337 2.40 -2.68 8.21
CA ALA A 337 3.45 -2.91 7.23
C ALA A 337 3.23 -4.20 6.40
N ALA A 338 2.73 -5.25 7.04
CA ALA A 338 2.36 -6.50 6.35
C ALA A 338 1.17 -6.31 5.42
N TRP A 339 0.13 -5.59 5.88
CA TRP A 339 -1.04 -5.24 5.08
C TRP A 339 -0.68 -4.37 3.87
N ALA A 340 0.23 -3.41 4.05
CA ALA A 340 0.75 -2.58 2.96
C ALA A 340 1.65 -3.35 1.98
N GLY A 341 2.07 -4.58 2.31
CA GLY A 341 3.02 -5.36 1.51
C GLY A 341 4.45 -4.83 1.55
N LEU A 342 4.83 -4.11 2.61
CA LEU A 342 6.19 -3.62 2.84
C LEU A 342 6.99 -4.52 3.79
N ALA A 343 6.34 -5.40 4.55
CA ALA A 343 7.04 -6.37 5.38
C ALA A 343 7.61 -7.52 4.52
N PRO A 344 8.79 -8.06 4.87
CA PRO A 344 9.32 -9.25 4.22
C PRO A 344 8.43 -10.46 4.50
N GLY A 345 8.33 -11.37 3.55
CA GLY A 345 7.69 -12.67 3.77
C GLY A 345 8.58 -13.57 4.64
N ASN A 346 7.98 -14.37 5.53
CA ASN A 346 8.67 -15.46 6.21
C ASN A 346 8.88 -16.61 5.21
N ASN A 347 10.11 -16.80 4.80
CA ASN A 347 10.52 -17.92 3.94
C ASN A 347 11.67 -18.64 4.68
N GLU A 348 11.30 -19.46 5.65
CA GLU A 348 12.23 -20.26 6.42
C GLU A 348 11.86 -21.73 6.26
N SER A 349 12.83 -22.54 5.87
CA SER A 349 12.70 -24.00 5.76
C SER A 349 13.95 -24.64 6.32
N ALA A 350 13.81 -25.58 7.23
CA ALA A 350 14.90 -26.31 7.87
C ALA A 350 16.00 -25.37 8.44
N GLN A 351 15.60 -24.36 9.21
CA GLN A 351 16.46 -23.34 9.83
C GLN A 351 17.25 -22.45 8.86
N ARG A 352 17.04 -22.59 7.54
CA ARG A 352 17.64 -21.71 6.54
C ARG A 352 16.65 -20.64 6.11
N ARG A 353 16.93 -19.37 6.43
CA ARG A 353 16.19 -18.23 5.90
C ARG A 353 16.47 -18.08 4.41
N LYS A 354 15.48 -18.38 3.58
CA LYS A 354 15.50 -18.04 2.16
C LYS A 354 15.11 -16.57 2.00
N HIS A 355 15.61 -15.91 0.95
CA HIS A 355 15.26 -14.52 0.65
C HIS A 355 13.75 -14.38 0.43
N GLY A 356 13.06 -13.82 1.41
CA GLY A 356 11.64 -13.49 1.30
C GLY A 356 11.43 -12.28 0.40
N ARG A 357 10.64 -12.42 -0.67
CA ARG A 357 10.05 -11.28 -1.37
C ARG A 357 9.03 -10.63 -0.42
N THR A 358 8.80 -9.33 -0.55
CA THR A 358 7.67 -8.69 0.15
C THR A 358 6.36 -9.33 -0.30
N ARG A 359 5.43 -9.53 0.66
CA ARG A 359 4.10 -10.11 0.36
C ARG A 359 3.31 -9.18 -0.57
N LYS A 360 2.32 -9.74 -1.26
CA LYS A 360 1.27 -8.94 -1.90
C LYS A 360 0.52 -8.21 -0.79
N GLY A 361 0.22 -6.93 -1.00
CA GLY A 361 -0.49 -6.09 -0.06
C GLY A 361 -1.19 -4.97 -0.83
N ASN A 362 -1.45 -3.84 -0.18
CA ASN A 362 -2.06 -2.69 -0.83
C ASN A 362 -1.08 -2.04 -1.84
N PRO A 363 -1.30 -2.18 -3.15
CA PRO A 363 -0.34 -1.71 -4.16
C PRO A 363 -0.28 -0.18 -4.22
N THR A 364 -1.39 0.51 -3.94
CA THR A 364 -1.47 1.97 -3.98
C THR A 364 -0.63 2.58 -2.87
N LEU A 365 -0.84 2.16 -1.61
CA LEU A 365 -0.06 2.62 -0.47
C LEU A 365 1.43 2.28 -0.63
N LYS A 366 1.74 1.04 -1.04
CA LYS A 366 3.11 0.59 -1.27
C LYS A 366 3.83 1.46 -2.30
N THR A 367 3.20 1.74 -3.43
CA THR A 367 3.78 2.55 -4.50
C THR A 367 4.00 3.99 -4.03
N THR A 368 3.02 4.57 -3.34
CA THR A 368 3.11 5.92 -2.77
C THR A 368 4.28 6.03 -1.81
N LEU A 369 4.40 5.12 -0.84
CA LEU A 369 5.50 5.13 0.13
C LEU A 369 6.87 4.88 -0.50
N ILE A 370 6.96 4.06 -1.55
CA ILE A 370 8.20 3.88 -2.31
C ILE A 370 8.62 5.19 -3.00
N GLN A 371 7.67 5.96 -3.55
CA GLN A 371 7.96 7.27 -4.12
C GLN A 371 8.42 8.26 -3.04
N CYS A 372 7.71 8.32 -1.91
CA CYS A 372 8.13 9.13 -0.76
C CYS A 372 9.54 8.77 -0.29
N ALA A 373 9.87 7.48 -0.19
CA ALA A 373 11.19 7.02 0.21
C ALA A 373 12.29 7.38 -0.80
N LYS A 374 11.97 7.40 -2.11
CA LYS A 374 12.91 7.87 -3.15
C LYS A 374 13.23 9.36 -2.99
N THR A 375 12.29 10.17 -2.53
CA THR A 375 12.50 11.59 -2.25
C THR A 375 13.19 11.79 -0.90
N ALA A 376 12.74 11.09 0.15
CA ALA A 376 13.30 11.19 1.50
C ALA A 376 14.80 10.89 1.57
N LYS A 377 15.29 9.90 0.81
CA LYS A 377 16.72 9.55 0.74
C LYS A 377 17.62 10.68 0.18
N ALA A 378 17.03 11.69 -0.48
CA ALA A 378 17.79 12.81 -1.03
C ALA A 378 18.04 13.92 0.02
N LYS A 379 17.25 13.99 1.11
CA LYS A 379 17.40 15.01 2.15
C LYS A 379 18.66 14.73 2.97
N LYS A 380 19.66 15.62 2.83
CA LYS A 380 20.92 15.56 3.61
C LYS A 380 20.63 15.72 5.09
N GLY A 381 21.44 15.09 5.94
CA GLY A 381 21.30 15.18 7.40
C GLY A 381 20.15 14.37 8.00
N SER A 382 19.32 13.68 7.19
CA SER A 382 18.16 12.94 7.66
C SER A 382 18.45 11.48 8.00
N PHE A 383 17.69 10.94 8.95
CA PHE A 383 17.68 9.52 9.28
C PHE A 383 17.43 8.62 8.06
N PHE A 384 16.48 8.99 7.19
CA PHE A 384 16.12 8.17 6.03
C PHE A 384 17.23 8.09 5.00
N LYS A 385 18.01 9.19 4.82
CA LYS A 385 19.21 9.16 3.98
C LYS A 385 20.26 8.22 4.58
N ALA A 386 20.59 8.38 5.85
CA ALA A 386 21.55 7.53 6.53
C ALA A 386 21.17 6.05 6.49
N GLN A 387 19.87 5.74 6.68
CA GLN A 387 19.34 4.38 6.54
C GLN A 387 19.51 3.84 5.12
N PHE A 388 19.16 4.65 4.12
CA PHE A 388 19.29 4.26 2.71
C PHE A 388 20.75 3.96 2.36
N ASP A 389 21.67 4.87 2.65
CA ASP A 389 23.10 4.73 2.31
C ASP A 389 23.70 3.47 2.95
N ARG A 390 23.41 3.25 4.23
CA ARG A 390 23.86 2.06 4.96
C ARG A 390 23.34 0.76 4.34
N LEU A 391 22.07 0.73 3.90
CA LEU A 391 21.45 -0.48 3.35
C LEU A 391 21.78 -0.69 1.88
N ALA A 392 21.95 0.39 1.10
CA ALA A 392 22.21 0.32 -0.33
C ALA A 392 23.51 -0.41 -0.64
N VAL A 393 24.57 -0.20 0.17
CA VAL A 393 25.86 -0.87 0.03
C VAL A 393 25.73 -2.40 0.19
N ARG A 394 24.91 -2.86 1.15
CA ARG A 394 24.81 -4.30 1.50
C ARG A 394 23.71 -5.05 0.75
N ARG A 395 22.63 -4.38 0.41
CA ARG A 395 21.37 -4.98 -0.10
C ARG A 395 20.98 -4.50 -1.50
N GLY A 396 21.66 -3.49 -2.02
CA GLY A 396 21.34 -2.81 -3.27
C GLY A 396 20.27 -1.74 -3.12
N LYS A 397 20.26 -0.77 -4.04
CA LYS A 397 19.44 0.45 -4.01
C LYS A 397 17.94 0.17 -3.89
N ASN A 398 17.40 -0.76 -4.67
CA ASN A 398 15.96 -1.04 -4.69
C ASN A 398 15.45 -1.61 -3.36
N ARG A 399 16.21 -2.52 -2.74
CA ARG A 399 15.85 -3.09 -1.43
C ARG A 399 15.99 -2.05 -0.31
N ALA A 400 16.98 -1.16 -0.41
CA ALA A 400 17.17 -0.07 0.54
C ALA A 400 15.98 0.91 0.52
N VAL A 401 15.48 1.29 -0.67
CA VAL A 401 14.28 2.14 -0.80
C VAL A 401 13.06 1.49 -0.15
N VAL A 402 12.85 0.18 -0.36
CA VAL A 402 11.71 -0.53 0.27
C VAL A 402 11.85 -0.57 1.80
N ALA A 403 13.07 -0.71 2.32
CA ALA A 403 13.30 -0.66 3.77
C ALA A 403 13.06 0.74 4.36
N VAL A 404 13.44 1.81 3.64
CA VAL A 404 13.09 3.18 4.04
C VAL A 404 11.57 3.39 4.01
N ALA A 405 10.88 2.94 2.95
CA ALA A 405 9.41 3.01 2.87
C ALA A 405 8.72 2.26 4.03
N HIS A 406 9.26 1.11 4.43
CA HIS A 406 8.80 0.38 5.63
C HIS A 406 8.99 1.23 6.90
N SER A 407 10.16 1.81 7.12
CA SER A 407 10.42 2.65 8.30
C SER A 407 9.54 3.91 8.31
N MET A 408 9.29 4.52 7.16
CA MET A 408 8.32 5.63 7.03
C MET A 408 6.93 5.20 7.48
N LEU A 409 6.45 4.04 7.05
CA LEU A 409 5.12 3.54 7.43
C LEU A 409 5.03 3.23 8.93
N ILE A 410 6.09 2.69 9.53
CA ILE A 410 6.16 2.48 10.99
C ILE A 410 6.06 3.83 11.73
N ALA A 411 6.80 4.84 11.29
CA ALA A 411 6.72 6.18 11.88
C ALA A 411 5.31 6.78 11.72
N ILE A 412 4.70 6.68 10.54
CA ILE A 412 3.32 7.14 10.28
C ILE A 412 2.33 6.46 11.23
N TYR A 413 2.46 5.14 11.44
CA TYR A 413 1.60 4.42 12.40
C TYR A 413 1.68 5.02 13.80
N HIS A 414 2.89 5.29 14.30
CA HIS A 414 3.06 5.87 15.64
C HIS A 414 2.61 7.32 15.71
N MET A 415 2.89 8.13 14.68
CA MET A 415 2.40 9.50 14.60
C MET A 415 0.86 9.58 14.68
N LEU A 416 0.16 8.74 13.91
CA LEU A 416 -1.30 8.70 13.91
C LEU A 416 -1.85 8.10 15.21
N LYS A 417 -1.26 7.02 15.73
CA LYS A 417 -1.72 6.37 16.95
C LYS A 417 -1.61 7.25 18.20
N PHE A 418 -0.50 7.99 18.31
CA PHE A 418 -0.22 8.82 19.48
C PHE A 418 -0.45 10.31 19.22
N ASN A 419 -0.90 10.67 18.02
CA ASN A 419 -1.13 12.04 17.58
C ASN A 419 0.09 12.96 17.75
N THR A 420 1.31 12.42 17.51
CA THR A 420 2.59 13.13 17.69
C THR A 420 3.16 13.62 16.36
N PRO A 421 3.95 14.73 16.34
CA PRO A 421 4.64 15.19 15.16
C PRO A 421 5.79 14.23 14.78
N PHE A 422 6.33 14.39 13.56
CA PHE A 422 7.50 13.65 13.12
C PHE A 422 8.77 14.21 13.78
N ILE A 423 9.61 13.33 14.33
CA ILE A 423 10.92 13.67 14.87
C ILE A 423 11.99 12.96 14.03
N ASP A 424 12.82 13.73 13.32
CA ASP A 424 13.95 13.16 12.58
C ASP A 424 15.09 12.79 13.53
N LEU A 425 15.47 11.53 13.57
CA LEU A 425 16.54 11.02 14.42
C LEU A 425 17.95 11.43 13.93
N GLY A 426 18.02 12.09 12.77
CA GLY A 426 19.25 12.61 12.19
C GLY A 426 20.16 11.54 11.55
N GLU A 427 21.19 12.03 10.84
CA GLU A 427 22.13 11.17 10.13
C GLU A 427 23.04 10.36 11.05
N ASN A 428 23.28 10.88 12.25
CA ASN A 428 24.17 10.25 13.24
C ASN A 428 23.49 9.14 14.07
N TYR A 429 22.19 8.90 13.85
CA TYR A 429 21.45 7.87 14.60
C TYR A 429 22.17 6.52 14.64
N TYR A 430 22.64 6.04 13.48
CA TYR A 430 23.37 4.77 13.42
C TYR A 430 24.80 4.83 13.95
N CYS A 431 25.33 6.02 14.20
CA CYS A 431 26.67 6.17 14.80
C CYS A 431 26.65 5.91 16.30
N GLN A 432 25.52 6.12 16.95
CA GLN A 432 25.33 5.92 18.39
C GLN A 432 25.29 4.43 18.77
N PHE A 433 24.98 3.53 17.80
CA PHE A 433 24.96 2.10 18.07
C PHE A 433 26.36 1.49 17.88
N ASN A 434 26.97 0.99 18.96
CA ASN A 434 28.28 0.34 18.99
C ASN A 434 29.40 1.24 18.41
N PRO A 435 29.68 2.42 19.00
CA PRO A 435 30.71 3.33 18.52
C PRO A 435 32.09 2.66 18.49
N GLU A 436 32.41 1.86 19.51
CA GLU A 436 33.68 1.13 19.59
C GLU A 436 33.91 0.16 18.42
N LYS A 437 32.88 -0.58 18.03
CA LYS A 437 32.96 -1.48 16.88
C LYS A 437 33.21 -0.74 15.58
N LYS A 438 32.67 0.47 15.44
CA LYS A 438 32.93 1.33 14.27
C LYS A 438 34.33 1.92 14.30
N ILE A 439 34.76 2.44 15.44
CA ILE A 439 36.14 2.95 15.64
C ILE A 439 37.11 1.84 15.26
N ASN A 440 36.98 0.66 15.82
CA ASN A 440 37.85 -0.48 15.52
C ASN A 440 37.79 -0.91 14.03
N HIS A 441 36.64 -0.80 13.38
CA HIS A 441 36.53 -1.05 11.94
C HIS A 441 37.32 -0.01 11.13
N HIS A 442 37.18 1.28 11.44
CA HIS A 442 37.89 2.35 10.75
C HIS A 442 39.38 2.32 11.03
N LEU A 443 39.80 2.02 12.26
CA LEU A 443 41.21 1.83 12.61
C LEU A 443 41.85 0.69 11.79
N LYS A 444 41.15 -0.45 11.67
CA LYS A 444 41.62 -1.56 10.81
C LYS A 444 41.71 -1.18 9.32
N GLN A 445 40.80 -0.31 8.84
CA GLN A 445 40.86 0.19 7.46
C GLN A 445 42.05 1.13 7.25
N LEU A 446 42.30 2.04 8.19
CA LEU A 446 43.45 2.96 8.17
C LEU A 446 44.75 2.20 8.25
N GLN A 447 44.88 1.18 9.12
CA GLN A 447 46.05 0.30 9.20
C GLN A 447 46.35 -0.41 7.87
N LYS A 448 45.29 -0.86 7.13
CA LYS A 448 45.46 -1.45 5.79
C LYS A 448 45.99 -0.47 4.74
N LEU A 449 45.74 0.83 4.95
CA LEU A 449 46.25 1.92 4.11
C LEU A 449 47.63 2.43 4.58
N GLY A 450 48.28 1.75 5.56
CA GLY A 450 49.59 2.12 6.06
C GLY A 450 49.60 3.19 7.15
N TRP A 451 48.42 3.62 7.61
CA TRP A 451 48.31 4.60 8.70
C TRP A 451 48.30 3.89 10.06
N HIS A 452 49.24 4.21 10.92
CA HIS A 452 49.30 3.73 12.30
C HIS A 452 48.87 4.84 13.25
N CYS A 453 47.81 4.58 14.04
CA CYS A 453 47.40 5.51 15.09
C CYS A 453 48.50 5.61 16.16
N PRO A 454 49.04 6.80 16.45
CA PRO A 454 49.85 6.99 17.65
C PRO A 454 48.87 6.93 18.84
N ILE A 455 48.79 5.77 19.47
CA ILE A 455 48.05 5.62 20.74
C ILE A 455 48.99 6.24 21.79
N PRO A 456 48.57 7.29 22.52
CA PRO A 456 49.30 7.69 23.70
C PRO A 456 49.25 6.54 24.70
N ALA A 457 50.42 6.21 25.24
CA ALA A 457 50.62 5.19 26.25
C ALA A 457 49.79 5.46 27.52
#